data_fbaa1f0fea123d4f764c9fd26dc52dae
#
_entry.id   fbaa1f0fea123d4f764c9fd26dc52dae
#
_cell.length_a   1.000
_cell.length_b   1.000
_cell.length_c   1.000
_cell.angle_alpha   90.00
_cell.angle_beta   90.00
_cell.angle_gamma   90.00
#
_symmetry.space_group_name_H-M   'P 1'
#
loop_
_entity.id
_entity.type
_entity.pdbx_description
1 polymer ?
#
loop_
_entity_poly.entity_id
_entity_poly.type
_entity_poly.pdbx_seq_one_letter_code
_entity_poly.pdbx_strand_id
1 'polypeptide(L)'
;MKKSKFLKVFSSAMALSVILAGCSTSNNSSSKNAPKAKVEFKTEVDNGGSAVDGATLKYGILSPTPLTGMWNPIFSTQATDYEVIGNIVGDTFSTDDERKVKQDNEDDPVKFHLDREKKEITFTVHKDLKWSDGSEVTAKDIVATYELMGNPKFKENARYTNAFDLIEGMKDYHDGKADKISGITEKDNKTVVVKYTEIKPSVLFGEGWISNVLNAKQVEEASKDFTKFAEADLNKKPLSFGPYVIAKEVNGESVLAEANPHYYKKDDVKVKKIEFKVVSPAQASSVIKN
;
A
#
# COMPACT_ATOMS: atom_id res chain seq x y z
N MET A 1 -29.61 -54.89 -48.98
CA MET A 1 -28.88 -55.04 -47.73
C MET A 1 -28.05 -53.79 -47.45
N LYS A 2 -28.55 -52.85 -46.63
CA LYS A 2 -27.80 -51.67 -46.20
C LYS A 2 -27.95 -51.57 -44.68
N LYS A 3 -26.83 -51.72 -43.94
CA LYS A 3 -26.77 -51.61 -42.48
C LYS A 3 -26.72 -50.14 -42.10
N SER A 4 -27.73 -49.65 -41.37
CA SER A 4 -27.75 -48.30 -40.78
C SER A 4 -26.93 -48.33 -39.49
N LYS A 5 -25.98 -47.40 -39.36
CA LYS A 5 -25.21 -47.16 -38.13
C LYS A 5 -25.99 -46.23 -37.23
N PHE A 6 -26.40 -46.72 -36.09
CA PHE A 6 -26.99 -45.92 -35.01
C PHE A 6 -25.92 -45.02 -34.36
N LEU A 7 -26.11 -43.73 -34.45
CA LEU A 7 -25.32 -42.73 -33.75
C LEU A 7 -25.93 -42.57 -32.35
N LYS A 8 -25.21 -42.99 -31.33
CA LYS A 8 -25.61 -42.79 -29.92
C LYS A 8 -25.21 -41.38 -29.52
N VAL A 9 -26.20 -40.50 -29.38
CA VAL A 9 -26.05 -39.19 -28.77
C VAL A 9 -26.06 -39.38 -27.26
N PHE A 10 -24.94 -39.13 -26.60
CA PHE A 10 -24.86 -39.05 -25.12
C PHE A 10 -25.32 -37.65 -24.71
N SER A 11 -26.52 -37.57 -24.16
CA SER A 11 -27.02 -36.39 -23.49
C SER A 11 -26.43 -36.34 -22.07
N SER A 12 -25.44 -35.50 -21.86
CA SER A 12 -24.96 -35.17 -20.50
C SER A 12 -25.93 -34.16 -19.90
N ALA A 13 -26.81 -34.62 -19.03
CA ALA A 13 -27.64 -33.79 -18.20
C ALA A 13 -26.75 -33.16 -17.11
N MET A 14 -26.44 -31.88 -17.25
CA MET A 14 -25.84 -31.08 -16.18
C MET A 14 -26.94 -30.74 -15.17
N ALA A 15 -26.95 -31.44 -14.06
CA ALA A 15 -27.77 -31.10 -12.91
C ALA A 15 -27.19 -29.87 -12.22
N LEU A 16 -27.78 -28.70 -12.45
CA LEU A 16 -27.53 -27.50 -11.66
C LEU A 16 -28.25 -27.62 -10.33
N SER A 17 -27.57 -28.07 -9.29
CA SER A 17 -28.08 -28.03 -7.93
C SER A 17 -27.85 -26.64 -7.34
N VAL A 18 -28.90 -25.81 -7.41
CA VAL A 18 -28.96 -24.54 -6.67
C VAL A 18 -29.23 -24.87 -5.21
N ILE A 19 -28.21 -24.72 -4.35
CA ILE A 19 -28.42 -24.80 -2.89
C ILE A 19 -28.80 -23.41 -2.42
N LEU A 20 -30.13 -23.18 -2.28
CA LEU A 20 -30.68 -22.11 -1.48
C LEU A 20 -30.63 -22.52 -0.01
N ALA A 21 -29.62 -22.07 0.73
CA ALA A 21 -29.62 -22.15 2.18
C ALA A 21 -30.41 -20.96 2.71
N GLY A 22 -31.70 -21.19 2.98
CA GLY A 22 -32.54 -20.25 3.72
C GLY A 22 -32.17 -20.24 5.21
N CYS A 23 -32.07 -19.04 5.78
CA CYS A 23 -32.03 -18.83 7.21
C CYS A 23 -33.34 -19.37 7.84
N SER A 24 -33.25 -20.34 8.73
CA SER A 24 -34.28 -20.60 9.71
C SER A 24 -33.63 -20.81 11.07
N THR A 25 -34.14 -20.07 12.02
CA THR A 25 -33.86 -20.09 13.45
C THR A 25 -34.23 -21.42 14.11
N SER A 26 -33.41 -21.75 15.07
CA SER A 26 -33.68 -22.54 16.30
C SER A 26 -33.31 -24.03 16.34
N ASN A 27 -32.55 -24.27 17.41
CA ASN A 27 -32.38 -25.46 18.23
C ASN A 27 -31.41 -26.58 17.84
N ASN A 28 -30.30 -26.53 18.63
CA ASN A 28 -29.57 -27.66 19.23
C ASN A 28 -29.68 -29.04 18.56
N SER A 29 -28.58 -29.41 17.91
CA SER A 29 -27.96 -30.74 18.10
C SER A 29 -26.55 -30.72 17.50
N SER A 30 -25.60 -31.06 18.32
CA SER A 30 -24.20 -31.28 18.01
C SER A 30 -24.00 -32.26 16.86
N SER A 31 -23.54 -31.77 15.70
CA SER A 31 -22.90 -32.60 14.69
C SER A 31 -21.47 -32.13 14.54
N LYS A 32 -20.57 -32.77 15.27
CA LYS A 32 -19.13 -32.71 15.06
C LYS A 32 -18.83 -33.52 13.79
N ASN A 33 -17.96 -32.95 12.92
CA ASN A 33 -17.32 -33.58 11.77
C ASN A 33 -18.07 -33.55 10.42
N ALA A 34 -18.23 -32.32 9.85
CA ALA A 34 -18.17 -32.21 8.40
C ALA A 34 -16.71 -31.87 8.04
N PRO A 35 -16.02 -32.60 7.14
CA PRO A 35 -14.70 -32.20 6.69
C PRO A 35 -14.83 -30.87 5.97
N LYS A 36 -14.21 -29.82 6.49
CA LYS A 36 -14.05 -28.55 5.78
C LYS A 36 -13.22 -28.88 4.54
N ALA A 37 -13.84 -28.91 3.37
CA ALA A 37 -13.12 -28.98 2.12
C ALA A 37 -12.17 -27.79 2.10
N LYS A 38 -10.85 -28.09 2.13
CA LYS A 38 -9.82 -27.07 1.97
C LYS A 38 -9.90 -26.63 0.52
N VAL A 39 -10.55 -25.50 0.27
CA VAL A 39 -10.56 -24.89 -1.05
C VAL A 39 -9.17 -24.27 -1.23
N GLU A 40 -8.33 -24.93 -2.00
CA GLU A 40 -7.00 -24.44 -2.35
C GLU A 40 -7.16 -23.53 -3.56
N PHE A 41 -7.02 -22.23 -3.36
CA PHE A 41 -6.98 -21.27 -4.45
C PHE A 41 -5.58 -21.28 -5.07
N LYS A 42 -5.50 -21.40 -6.39
CA LYS A 42 -4.23 -21.19 -7.10
C LYS A 42 -3.80 -19.75 -6.90
N THR A 43 -2.63 -19.55 -6.33
CA THR A 43 -2.01 -18.22 -6.14
C THR A 43 -1.21 -17.78 -7.36
N GLU A 44 -0.94 -18.71 -8.29
CA GLU A 44 -0.22 -18.45 -9.52
C GLU A 44 -1.02 -18.96 -10.72
N VAL A 45 -1.05 -18.18 -11.78
CA VAL A 45 -1.65 -18.55 -13.06
C VAL A 45 -0.58 -18.40 -14.14
N ASP A 46 -0.14 -19.51 -14.69
CA ASP A 46 0.71 -19.52 -15.89
C ASP A 46 -0.18 -19.64 -17.14
N ASN A 47 -0.24 -18.58 -17.91
CA ASN A 47 -0.98 -18.51 -19.17
C ASN A 47 -0.15 -19.08 -20.36
N GLY A 48 1.08 -19.54 -20.12
CA GLY A 48 1.97 -20.05 -21.16
C GLY A 48 2.40 -19.01 -22.22
N GLY A 49 2.11 -17.75 -21.98
CA GLY A 49 2.45 -16.64 -22.86
C GLY A 49 3.78 -15.99 -22.49
N SER A 50 4.51 -15.51 -23.51
CA SER A 50 5.69 -14.68 -23.28
C SER A 50 5.28 -13.23 -23.03
N ALA A 51 6.03 -12.52 -22.16
CA ALA A 51 5.85 -11.09 -21.99
C ALA A 51 6.09 -10.38 -23.34
N VAL A 52 5.17 -9.47 -23.70
CA VAL A 52 5.31 -8.64 -24.92
C VAL A 52 6.15 -7.44 -24.54
N ASP A 53 7.33 -7.31 -25.14
CA ASP A 53 8.21 -6.18 -24.89
C ASP A 53 7.57 -4.87 -25.35
N GLY A 54 7.69 -3.83 -24.52
CA GLY A 54 7.09 -2.52 -24.79
C GLY A 54 5.57 -2.44 -24.62
N ALA A 55 4.90 -3.52 -24.23
CA ALA A 55 3.45 -3.50 -24.00
C ALA A 55 3.07 -2.62 -22.78
N THR A 56 1.89 -2.01 -22.86
CA THR A 56 1.27 -1.28 -21.75
C THR A 56 0.11 -2.12 -21.20
N LEU A 57 0.17 -2.44 -19.90
CA LEU A 57 -0.95 -3.05 -19.20
C LEU A 57 -2.03 -1.98 -18.99
N LYS A 58 -3.24 -2.24 -19.45
CA LYS A 58 -4.39 -1.37 -19.20
C LYS A 58 -5.12 -1.85 -17.95
N TYR A 59 -5.19 -1.01 -16.92
CA TYR A 59 -5.87 -1.28 -15.66
C TYR A 59 -7.07 -0.36 -15.49
N GLY A 60 -8.27 -0.94 -15.53
CA GLY A 60 -9.52 -0.20 -15.35
C GLY A 60 -9.88 -0.08 -13.88
N ILE A 61 -9.91 1.14 -13.33
CA ILE A 61 -10.39 1.43 -11.98
C ILE A 61 -11.89 1.65 -12.03
N LEU A 62 -12.68 0.69 -11.56
CA LEU A 62 -14.13 0.81 -11.53
C LEU A 62 -14.57 1.72 -10.38
N SER A 63 -14.79 2.99 -10.66
CA SER A 63 -15.14 3.99 -9.66
C SER A 63 -16.10 5.06 -10.20
N PRO A 64 -17.05 5.54 -9.40
CA PRO A 64 -17.85 6.72 -9.71
C PRO A 64 -17.09 8.03 -9.45
N THR A 65 -15.98 7.98 -8.72
CA THR A 65 -15.17 9.14 -8.35
C THR A 65 -13.92 9.24 -9.21
N PRO A 66 -13.54 10.45 -9.67
CA PRO A 66 -12.32 10.68 -10.43
C PRO A 66 -11.07 10.50 -9.55
N LEU A 67 -9.90 10.43 -10.19
CA LEU A 67 -8.61 10.61 -9.52
C LEU A 67 -8.48 12.06 -9.04
N THR A 68 -7.91 12.25 -7.85
CA THR A 68 -7.73 13.62 -7.29
C THR A 68 -6.33 14.18 -7.53
N GLY A 69 -5.39 13.33 -7.96
CA GLY A 69 -4.00 13.74 -8.12
C GLY A 69 -3.29 13.98 -6.77
N MET A 70 -3.80 13.36 -5.69
CA MET A 70 -3.15 13.32 -4.38
C MET A 70 -2.42 11.99 -4.24
N TRP A 71 -1.16 11.96 -4.64
CA TRP A 71 -0.38 10.70 -4.72
C TRP A 71 0.42 10.38 -3.46
N ASN A 72 0.30 11.21 -2.43
CA ASN A 72 0.97 10.96 -1.15
C ASN A 72 0.28 9.82 -0.38
N PRO A 73 1.00 8.73 -0.02
CA PRO A 73 0.40 7.55 0.61
C PRO A 73 -0.14 7.83 2.02
N ILE A 74 0.37 8.85 2.71
CA ILE A 74 -0.08 9.21 4.06
C ILE A 74 -1.32 10.11 3.99
N PHE A 75 -1.37 11.07 3.06
CA PHE A 75 -2.37 12.13 3.06
C PHE A 75 -3.51 11.93 2.05
N SER A 76 -3.39 11.04 1.07
CA SER A 76 -4.53 10.68 0.22
C SER A 76 -5.67 10.09 1.06
N THR A 77 -6.91 10.40 0.68
CA THR A 77 -8.13 9.91 1.34
C THR A 77 -9.06 9.17 0.37
N GLN A 78 -8.70 9.15 -0.93
CA GLN A 78 -9.56 8.59 -1.95
C GLN A 78 -9.14 7.17 -2.33
N ALA A 79 -10.07 6.22 -2.22
CA ALA A 79 -9.82 4.83 -2.60
C ALA A 79 -9.37 4.70 -4.07
N THR A 80 -9.91 5.56 -4.96
CA THR A 80 -9.53 5.59 -6.38
C THR A 80 -8.04 5.91 -6.57
N ASP A 81 -7.49 6.85 -5.79
CA ASP A 81 -6.06 7.21 -5.85
C ASP A 81 -5.18 6.06 -5.31
N TYR A 82 -5.65 5.33 -4.30
CA TYR A 82 -4.89 4.21 -3.72
C TYR A 82 -4.65 3.06 -4.71
N GLU A 83 -5.49 2.88 -5.73
CA GLU A 83 -5.26 1.92 -6.82
C GLU A 83 -3.96 2.25 -7.60
N VAL A 84 -3.63 3.53 -7.70
CA VAL A 84 -2.38 4.00 -8.32
C VAL A 84 -1.25 4.03 -7.29
N ILE A 85 -1.50 4.62 -6.11
CA ILE A 85 -0.51 4.81 -5.03
C ILE A 85 0.15 3.48 -4.64
N GLY A 86 -0.63 2.40 -4.47
CA GLY A 86 -0.11 1.09 -4.12
C GLY A 86 0.92 0.54 -5.11
N ASN A 87 0.83 0.95 -6.38
CA ASN A 87 1.77 0.54 -7.42
C ASN A 87 3.00 1.45 -7.52
N ILE A 88 2.87 2.76 -7.24
CA ILE A 88 4.00 3.70 -7.35
C ILE A 88 4.83 3.77 -6.07
N VAL A 89 4.20 3.69 -4.91
CA VAL A 89 4.91 3.79 -3.62
C VAL A 89 5.42 2.42 -3.19
N GLY A 90 4.62 1.36 -3.40
CA GLY A 90 4.88 0.04 -2.86
C GLY A 90 4.66 -0.01 -1.34
N ASP A 91 4.79 -1.19 -0.78
CA ASP A 91 4.68 -1.39 0.67
C ASP A 91 6.02 -1.06 1.33
N THR A 92 6.02 -0.16 2.32
CA THR A 92 7.20 0.13 3.13
C THR A 92 7.50 -1.02 4.09
N PHE A 93 6.45 -1.63 4.62
CA PHE A 93 6.49 -2.74 5.58
C PHE A 93 5.56 -3.85 5.13
N SER A 94 6.00 -5.09 5.16
CA SER A 94 5.13 -6.24 4.93
C SER A 94 4.35 -6.64 6.19
N THR A 95 3.22 -7.31 5.98
CA THR A 95 2.40 -7.86 7.05
C THR A 95 2.26 -9.38 6.91
N ASP A 96 1.95 -10.05 8.02
CA ASP A 96 1.58 -11.46 8.03
C ASP A 96 0.09 -11.67 7.68
N ASP A 97 -0.36 -12.92 7.71
CA ASP A 97 -1.74 -13.29 7.40
C ASP A 97 -2.76 -12.73 8.42
N GLU A 98 -2.30 -12.32 9.61
CA GLU A 98 -3.09 -11.65 10.64
C GLU A 98 -3.03 -10.11 10.51
N ARG A 99 -2.37 -9.57 9.47
CA ARG A 99 -2.13 -8.14 9.21
C ARG A 99 -1.25 -7.45 10.25
N LYS A 100 -0.44 -8.21 10.97
CA LYS A 100 0.59 -7.65 11.83
C LYS A 100 1.85 -7.35 11.00
N VAL A 101 2.50 -6.24 11.29
CA VAL A 101 3.79 -5.92 10.67
C VAL A 101 4.79 -7.05 10.96
N LYS A 102 5.46 -7.52 9.91
CA LYS A 102 6.55 -8.49 10.04
C LYS A 102 7.76 -7.82 10.65
N GLN A 103 8.30 -8.46 11.68
CA GLN A 103 9.52 -7.97 12.31
C GLN A 103 10.75 -8.58 11.64
N ASP A 104 11.82 -7.80 11.60
CA ASP A 104 13.14 -8.20 11.10
C ASP A 104 13.12 -8.80 9.68
N ASN A 105 12.16 -8.36 8.83
CA ASN A 105 12.11 -8.80 7.45
C ASN A 105 13.15 -8.04 6.60
N GLU A 106 14.20 -8.76 6.16
CA GLU A 106 15.28 -8.19 5.36
C GLU A 106 14.86 -7.82 3.92
N ASP A 107 13.72 -8.34 3.45
CA ASP A 107 13.16 -8.04 2.13
C ASP A 107 12.36 -6.74 2.07
N ASP A 108 12.02 -6.17 3.23
CA ASP A 108 11.26 -4.93 3.29
C ASP A 108 12.14 -3.73 2.93
N PRO A 109 11.58 -2.70 2.28
CA PRO A 109 12.25 -1.41 2.07
C PRO A 109 12.77 -0.79 3.35
N VAL A 110 11.98 -0.90 4.43
CA VAL A 110 12.38 -0.49 5.78
C VAL A 110 12.06 -1.62 6.74
N LYS A 111 13.08 -2.16 7.36
CA LYS A 111 12.94 -3.20 8.36
C LYS A 111 12.39 -2.62 9.66
N PHE A 112 11.40 -3.29 10.23
CA PHE A 112 10.77 -2.94 11.50
C PHE A 112 11.19 -3.93 12.59
N HIS A 113 11.70 -3.42 13.71
CA HIS A 113 12.03 -4.22 14.91
C HIS A 113 11.43 -3.58 16.16
N LEU A 114 10.63 -4.32 16.91
CA LEU A 114 10.01 -3.87 18.16
C LEU A 114 10.68 -4.53 19.37
N ASP A 115 11.38 -3.75 20.18
CA ASP A 115 11.86 -4.14 21.51
C ASP A 115 10.85 -3.66 22.59
N ARG A 116 10.04 -4.60 23.10
CA ARG A 116 9.00 -4.28 24.09
C ARG A 116 9.56 -3.91 25.45
N GLU A 117 10.72 -4.46 25.83
CA GLU A 117 11.35 -4.20 27.15
C GLU A 117 11.91 -2.79 27.19
N LYS A 118 12.57 -2.37 26.11
CA LYS A 118 13.09 -1.01 25.97
C LYS A 118 12.04 -0.01 25.56
N LYS A 119 10.87 -0.49 25.11
CA LYS A 119 9.79 0.33 24.49
C LYS A 119 10.31 1.09 23.28
N GLU A 120 11.04 0.42 22.41
CA GLU A 120 11.66 1.01 21.22
C GLU A 120 11.22 0.31 19.95
N ILE A 121 11.02 1.10 18.90
CA ILE A 121 10.92 0.60 17.52
C ILE A 121 12.16 1.06 16.79
N THR A 122 12.87 0.12 16.18
CA THR A 122 14.00 0.40 15.30
C THR A 122 13.56 0.25 13.85
N PHE A 123 13.77 1.29 13.07
CA PHE A 123 13.59 1.29 11.61
C PHE A 123 14.95 1.25 10.95
N THR A 124 15.20 0.28 10.06
CA THR A 124 16.44 0.17 9.30
C THR A 124 16.15 0.19 7.81
N VAL A 125 16.59 1.23 7.12
CA VAL A 125 16.43 1.41 5.67
C VAL A 125 17.29 0.38 4.93
N HIS A 126 16.71 -0.34 3.96
CA HIS A 126 17.47 -1.27 3.12
C HIS A 126 18.64 -0.55 2.43
N LYS A 127 19.81 -1.20 2.41
CA LYS A 127 21.08 -0.59 1.96
C LYS A 127 21.03 -0.04 0.52
N ASP A 128 20.28 -0.70 -0.37
CA ASP A 128 20.19 -0.36 -1.79
C ASP A 128 18.95 0.49 -2.12
N LEU A 129 18.19 0.92 -1.10
CA LEU A 129 16.96 1.66 -1.31
C LEU A 129 17.25 3.07 -1.81
N LYS A 130 16.61 3.42 -2.94
CA LYS A 130 16.74 4.73 -3.58
C LYS A 130 15.36 5.32 -3.86
N TRP A 131 15.28 6.62 -3.82
CA TRP A 131 14.17 7.37 -4.37
C TRP A 131 14.14 7.27 -5.90
N SER A 132 13.00 7.61 -6.49
CA SER A 132 12.78 7.56 -7.95
C SER A 132 13.65 8.52 -8.75
N ASP A 133 14.27 9.50 -8.13
CA ASP A 133 15.28 10.40 -8.72
C ASP A 133 16.71 9.84 -8.61
N GLY A 134 16.89 8.67 -8.01
CA GLY A 134 18.18 8.01 -7.80
C GLY A 134 18.91 8.40 -6.52
N SER A 135 18.43 9.37 -5.76
CA SER A 135 19.00 9.73 -4.45
C SER A 135 18.74 8.61 -3.42
N GLU A 136 19.59 8.50 -2.41
CA GLU A 136 19.45 7.47 -1.37
C GLU A 136 18.29 7.78 -0.43
N VAL A 137 17.58 6.73 0.00
CA VAL A 137 16.68 6.80 1.16
C VAL A 137 17.50 6.66 2.42
N THR A 138 17.31 7.54 3.40
CA THR A 138 18.12 7.64 4.60
C THR A 138 17.28 7.74 5.88
N ALA A 139 17.94 7.64 7.02
CA ALA A 139 17.35 7.89 8.34
C ALA A 139 16.66 9.27 8.42
N LYS A 140 17.21 10.28 7.74
CA LYS A 140 16.62 11.63 7.70
C LYS A 140 15.21 11.67 7.11
N ASP A 141 14.92 10.79 6.14
CA ASP A 141 13.60 10.71 5.53
C ASP A 141 12.56 10.19 6.55
N ILE A 142 12.95 9.23 7.38
CA ILE A 142 12.12 8.72 8.48
C ILE A 142 11.87 9.82 9.51
N VAL A 143 12.93 10.50 9.97
CA VAL A 143 12.82 11.59 10.96
C VAL A 143 11.93 12.71 10.43
N ALA A 144 12.17 13.18 9.20
CA ALA A 144 11.38 14.24 8.57
C ALA A 144 9.89 13.85 8.46
N THR A 145 9.60 12.57 8.21
CA THR A 145 8.20 12.09 8.17
C THR A 145 7.53 12.21 9.54
N TYR A 146 8.21 11.83 10.63
CA TYR A 146 7.69 12.02 11.98
C TYR A 146 7.52 13.51 12.35
N GLU A 147 8.50 14.33 11.98
CA GLU A 147 8.44 15.78 12.21
C GLU A 147 7.27 16.43 11.45
N LEU A 148 7.01 15.99 10.21
CA LEU A 148 5.82 16.44 9.47
C LEU A 148 4.52 16.02 10.19
N MET A 149 4.45 14.77 10.67
CA MET A 149 3.27 14.26 11.38
C MET A 149 2.96 15.08 12.62
N GLY A 150 3.95 15.41 13.44
CA GLY A 150 3.81 16.18 14.67
C GLY A 150 3.95 17.69 14.50
N ASN A 151 4.10 18.24 13.29
CA ASN A 151 4.46 19.64 13.10
C ASN A 151 3.45 20.61 13.74
N PRO A 152 3.88 21.49 14.66
CA PRO A 152 2.99 22.39 15.40
C PRO A 152 2.30 23.43 14.49
N LYS A 153 2.84 23.67 13.30
CA LYS A 153 2.25 24.60 12.32
C LYS A 153 1.22 23.92 11.42
N PHE A 154 1.20 22.60 11.36
CA PHE A 154 0.24 21.84 10.56
C PHE A 154 -1.04 21.57 11.36
N LYS A 155 -1.81 22.63 11.67
CA LYS A 155 -2.97 22.57 12.56
C LYS A 155 -4.10 21.64 12.10
N GLU A 156 -4.24 21.45 10.80
CA GLU A 156 -5.29 20.60 10.20
C GLU A 156 -4.81 19.21 9.80
N ASN A 157 -3.72 18.74 10.43
CA ASN A 157 -3.20 17.40 10.15
C ASN A 157 -4.12 16.32 10.74
N ALA A 158 -5.12 15.88 9.94
CA ALA A 158 -6.02 14.79 10.32
C ALA A 158 -5.33 13.42 10.49
N ARG A 159 -4.04 13.31 10.13
CA ARG A 159 -3.26 12.07 10.29
C ARG A 159 -2.55 11.98 11.65
N TYR A 160 -2.42 13.10 12.35
CA TYR A 160 -1.94 13.05 13.72
C TYR A 160 -3.04 12.50 14.64
N THR A 161 -2.73 11.50 15.43
CA THR A 161 -3.63 10.88 16.40
C THR A 161 -2.96 10.79 17.76
N ASN A 162 -3.75 10.65 18.82
CA ASN A 162 -3.23 10.48 20.18
C ASN A 162 -2.28 9.26 20.35
N ALA A 163 -2.26 8.35 19.39
CA ALA A 163 -1.32 7.24 19.41
C ALA A 163 0.13 7.71 19.20
N PHE A 164 0.34 8.81 18.48
CA PHE A 164 1.65 9.43 18.33
C PHE A 164 2.15 10.09 19.64
N ASP A 165 1.24 10.51 20.52
CA ASP A 165 1.61 11.07 21.85
C ASP A 165 2.37 10.07 22.72
N LEU A 166 2.31 8.78 22.40
CA LEU A 166 3.09 7.74 23.10
C LEU A 166 4.58 7.76 22.74
N ILE A 167 4.98 8.43 21.67
CA ILE A 167 6.40 8.66 21.37
C ILE A 167 6.94 9.71 22.35
N GLU A 168 8.08 9.43 22.99
CA GLU A 168 8.69 10.37 23.94
C GLU A 168 8.93 11.73 23.26
N GLY A 169 8.39 12.80 23.87
CA GLY A 169 8.53 14.18 23.40
C GLY A 169 7.69 14.56 22.17
N MET A 170 6.94 13.64 21.56
CA MET A 170 6.10 13.96 20.39
C MET A 170 5.01 14.99 20.73
N LYS A 171 4.34 14.81 21.89
CA LYS A 171 3.31 15.75 22.32
C LYS A 171 3.84 17.15 22.56
N ASP A 172 4.99 17.29 23.21
CA ASP A 172 5.61 18.60 23.45
C ASP A 172 6.05 19.26 22.16
N TYR A 173 6.56 18.48 21.19
CA TYR A 173 6.86 18.96 19.84
C TYR A 173 5.59 19.43 19.12
N HIS A 174 4.54 18.60 19.12
CA HIS A 174 3.25 18.94 18.50
C HIS A 174 2.60 20.19 19.09
N ASP A 175 2.69 20.37 20.41
CA ASP A 175 2.18 21.55 21.12
C ASP A 175 3.05 22.80 20.90
N GLY A 176 4.21 22.67 20.23
CA GLY A 176 5.16 23.77 20.01
C GLY A 176 5.98 24.14 21.25
N LYS A 177 6.08 23.23 22.22
CA LYS A 177 6.86 23.42 23.47
C LYS A 177 8.31 22.93 23.32
N ALA A 178 8.60 22.14 22.29
CA ALA A 178 9.92 21.60 21.98
C ALA A 178 10.22 21.76 20.47
N ASP A 179 11.48 21.99 20.14
CA ASP A 179 11.94 22.13 18.76
C ASP A 179 12.21 20.80 18.06
N LYS A 180 12.21 19.69 18.81
CA LYS A 180 12.47 18.34 18.30
C LYS A 180 11.73 17.28 19.11
N ILE A 181 11.55 16.11 18.52
CA ILE A 181 10.95 14.94 19.16
C ILE A 181 12.05 14.17 19.88
N SER A 182 12.10 14.24 21.22
CA SER A 182 13.21 13.70 22.02
C SER A 182 13.34 12.17 21.93
N GLY A 183 12.24 11.46 21.66
CA GLY A 183 12.21 10.01 21.52
C GLY A 183 12.75 9.49 20.20
N ILE A 184 13.07 10.36 19.21
CA ILE A 184 13.59 9.93 17.92
C ILE A 184 15.10 10.16 17.83
N THR A 185 15.83 9.10 17.52
CA THR A 185 17.29 9.13 17.44
C THR A 185 17.77 8.50 16.12
N GLU A 186 18.49 9.27 15.30
CA GLU A 186 19.29 8.72 14.21
C GLU A 186 20.51 8.02 14.80
N LYS A 187 20.62 6.69 14.64
CA LYS A 187 21.80 5.94 15.07
C LYS A 187 22.93 6.02 14.05
N ASP A 188 22.54 5.99 12.78
CA ASP A 188 23.41 6.12 11.62
C ASP A 188 22.58 6.58 10.40
N ASN A 189 23.20 6.62 9.21
CA ASN A 189 22.54 7.09 7.99
C ASN A 189 21.34 6.24 7.53
N LYS A 190 21.15 5.03 8.07
CA LYS A 190 20.09 4.09 7.67
C LYS A 190 19.20 3.66 8.85
N THR A 191 19.53 4.01 10.07
CA THR A 191 18.87 3.48 11.26
C THR A 191 18.32 4.58 12.16
N VAL A 192 17.02 4.49 12.45
CA VAL A 192 16.31 5.36 13.39
C VAL A 192 15.72 4.51 14.52
N VAL A 193 15.91 4.96 15.75
CA VAL A 193 15.24 4.40 16.93
C VAL A 193 14.19 5.38 17.41
N VAL A 194 12.97 4.89 17.59
CA VAL A 194 11.83 5.64 18.13
C VAL A 194 11.45 5.04 19.47
N LYS A 195 11.56 5.84 20.53
CA LYS A 195 11.28 5.45 21.91
C LYS A 195 9.89 5.89 22.33
N TYR A 196 9.20 5.01 23.03
CA TYR A 196 7.83 5.17 23.48
C TYR A 196 7.74 5.24 25.00
N THR A 197 6.79 5.98 25.51
CA THR A 197 6.42 5.95 26.93
C THR A 197 5.71 4.64 27.28
N GLU A 198 4.95 4.11 26.34
CA GLU A 198 4.19 2.87 26.45
C GLU A 198 4.09 2.17 25.09
N ILE A 199 4.19 0.83 25.05
CA ILE A 199 3.92 0.02 23.87
C ILE A 199 2.55 -0.66 24.01
N LYS A 200 1.58 -0.26 23.22
CA LYS A 200 0.27 -0.92 23.12
C LYS A 200 0.30 -2.09 22.13
N PRO A 201 -0.57 -3.11 22.30
CA PRO A 201 -0.67 -4.21 21.33
C PRO A 201 -0.97 -3.75 19.90
N SER A 202 -1.72 -2.65 19.73
CA SER A 202 -2.10 -2.06 18.45
C SER A 202 -0.91 -1.54 17.61
N VAL A 203 0.26 -1.37 18.22
CA VAL A 203 1.49 -0.99 17.49
C VAL A 203 1.83 -1.97 16.36
N LEU A 204 1.55 -3.26 16.52
CA LEU A 204 1.79 -4.26 15.47
C LEU A 204 0.83 -4.15 14.28
N PHE A 205 -0.23 -3.36 14.41
CA PHE A 205 -1.22 -3.10 13.37
C PHE A 205 -1.12 -1.70 12.76
N GLY A 206 0.03 -1.03 12.95
CA GLY A 206 0.31 0.27 12.33
C GLY A 206 -0.13 1.48 13.16
N GLU A 207 -0.52 1.30 14.44
CA GLU A 207 -0.95 2.42 15.26
C GLU A 207 0.22 3.08 15.98
N GLY A 208 0.29 4.43 15.92
CA GLY A 208 1.27 5.21 16.67
C GLY A 208 2.67 5.28 16.04
N TRP A 209 2.81 4.92 14.76
CA TRP A 209 4.04 5.11 13.98
C TRP A 209 3.72 5.36 12.50
N ILE A 210 4.72 5.76 11.73
CA ILE A 210 4.55 6.09 10.31
C ILE A 210 4.39 4.84 9.46
N SER A 211 3.34 4.79 8.61
CA SER A 211 3.10 3.67 7.69
C SER A 211 3.92 3.74 6.39
N ASN A 212 4.43 4.92 6.08
CA ASN A 212 5.24 5.19 4.89
C ASN A 212 6.33 6.20 5.23
N VAL A 213 7.42 6.17 4.45
CA VAL A 213 8.51 7.14 4.55
C VAL A 213 8.38 8.15 3.42
N LEU A 214 8.53 9.43 3.74
CA LEU A 214 8.46 10.54 2.79
C LEU A 214 9.85 11.14 2.58
N ASN A 215 10.10 11.67 1.39
CA ASN A 215 11.38 12.30 1.07
C ASN A 215 11.59 13.58 1.90
N ALA A 216 12.69 13.65 2.65
CA ALA A 216 12.97 14.74 3.59
C ALA A 216 13.00 16.12 2.93
N LYS A 217 13.55 16.24 1.71
CA LYS A 217 13.60 17.51 0.99
C LYS A 217 12.20 17.96 0.56
N GLN A 218 11.35 17.03 0.11
CA GLN A 218 9.97 17.36 -0.24
C GLN A 218 9.15 17.71 1.01
N VAL A 219 9.42 17.05 2.14
CA VAL A 219 8.81 17.39 3.44
C VAL A 219 9.21 18.78 3.88
N GLU A 220 10.49 19.11 3.83
CA GLU A 220 11.01 20.44 4.17
C GLU A 220 10.33 21.54 3.32
N GLU A 221 10.26 21.32 1.99
CA GLU A 221 9.62 22.28 1.08
C GLU A 221 8.14 22.45 1.35
N ALA A 222 7.40 21.36 1.53
CA ALA A 222 5.98 21.38 1.84
C ALA A 222 5.66 22.03 3.20
N SER A 223 6.59 21.94 4.14
CA SER A 223 6.45 22.49 5.50
C SER A 223 6.66 24.01 5.59
N LYS A 224 7.10 24.66 4.51
CA LYS A 224 7.29 26.11 4.47
C LYS A 224 5.95 26.87 4.49
N ASP A 225 4.90 26.28 3.88
CA ASP A 225 3.59 26.90 3.79
C ASP A 225 2.48 25.82 3.77
N PHE A 226 1.94 25.49 4.94
CA PHE A 226 0.85 24.50 5.05
C PHE A 226 -0.48 24.94 4.42
N THR A 227 -0.66 26.24 4.09
CA THR A 227 -1.86 26.69 3.35
C THR A 227 -1.86 26.17 1.90
N LYS A 228 -0.70 25.80 1.37
CA LYS A 228 -0.49 25.22 0.05
C LYS A 228 -0.10 23.76 0.08
N PHE A 229 -0.23 23.12 1.24
CA PHE A 229 0.23 21.74 1.43
C PHE A 229 -0.35 20.78 0.37
N ALA A 230 -1.65 20.89 0.05
CA ALA A 230 -2.29 20.04 -0.94
C ALA A 230 -1.66 20.12 -2.35
N GLU A 231 -1.06 21.26 -2.70
CA GLU A 231 -0.43 21.51 -4.00
C GLU A 231 1.08 21.25 -4.01
N ALA A 232 1.66 20.92 -2.87
CA ALA A 232 3.09 20.66 -2.76
C ALA A 232 3.50 19.43 -3.59
N ASP A 233 4.72 19.43 -4.14
CA ASP A 233 5.27 18.30 -4.89
C ASP A 233 5.28 17.00 -4.07
N LEU A 234 5.39 17.08 -2.75
CA LEU A 234 5.22 15.98 -1.82
C LEU A 234 3.89 15.21 -2.04
N ASN A 235 2.85 15.91 -2.50
CA ASN A 235 1.51 15.35 -2.74
C ASN A 235 1.20 15.13 -4.21
N LYS A 236 1.68 15.99 -5.10
CA LYS A 236 1.38 15.94 -6.54
C LYS A 236 2.38 15.13 -7.35
N LYS A 237 3.65 15.11 -6.92
CA LYS A 237 4.77 14.40 -7.58
C LYS A 237 5.69 13.80 -6.53
N PRO A 238 5.18 12.94 -5.64
CA PRO A 238 6.00 12.39 -4.56
C PRO A 238 7.15 11.59 -5.15
N LEU A 239 8.34 11.79 -4.62
CA LEU A 239 9.40 10.82 -4.80
C LEU A 239 9.00 9.53 -4.10
N SER A 240 9.19 8.41 -4.76
CA SER A 240 8.84 7.09 -4.25
C SER A 240 10.00 6.11 -4.45
N PHE A 241 9.99 5.02 -3.71
CA PHE A 241 10.93 3.92 -3.90
C PHE A 241 10.25 2.63 -4.37
N GLY A 242 9.00 2.73 -4.82
CA GLY A 242 8.22 1.61 -5.34
C GLY A 242 8.58 1.23 -6.77
N PRO A 243 7.90 0.19 -7.31
CA PRO A 243 8.23 -0.40 -8.61
C PRO A 243 7.93 0.50 -9.81
N TYR A 244 7.06 1.51 -9.66
CA TYR A 244 6.67 2.40 -10.76
C TYR A 244 6.74 3.87 -10.36
N VAL A 245 6.81 4.73 -11.36
CA VAL A 245 6.72 6.19 -11.25
C VAL A 245 5.63 6.72 -12.18
N ILE A 246 4.99 7.83 -11.80
CA ILE A 246 4.03 8.51 -12.66
C ILE A 246 4.77 9.19 -13.80
N ALA A 247 4.54 8.74 -15.05
CA ALA A 247 5.10 9.33 -16.24
C ALA A 247 4.19 10.39 -16.85
N LYS A 248 2.87 10.17 -16.77
CA LYS A 248 1.86 11.10 -17.30
C LYS A 248 0.56 10.99 -16.51
N GLU A 249 -0.07 12.12 -16.28
CA GLU A 249 -1.39 12.22 -15.67
C GLU A 249 -2.35 12.97 -16.60
N VAL A 250 -3.58 12.47 -16.69
CA VAL A 250 -4.73 13.20 -17.25
C VAL A 250 -5.68 13.41 -16.08
N ASN A 251 -5.82 14.66 -15.66
CA ASN A 251 -6.52 15.04 -14.45
C ASN A 251 -7.90 14.39 -14.33
N GLY A 252 -8.11 13.66 -13.27
CA GLY A 252 -9.35 12.96 -12.94
C GLY A 252 -9.60 11.67 -13.75
N GLU A 253 -8.89 11.42 -14.85
CA GLU A 253 -9.22 10.37 -15.81
C GLU A 253 -8.25 9.18 -15.75
N SER A 254 -6.95 9.45 -15.89
CA SER A 254 -5.97 8.38 -16.04
C SER A 254 -4.56 8.76 -15.60
N VAL A 255 -3.76 7.72 -15.28
CA VAL A 255 -2.33 7.83 -14.99
C VAL A 255 -1.60 6.77 -15.79
N LEU A 256 -0.54 7.19 -16.51
CA LEU A 256 0.45 6.27 -17.05
C LEU A 256 1.60 6.18 -16.06
N ALA A 257 1.84 4.99 -15.53
CA ALA A 257 2.98 4.66 -14.71
C ALA A 257 4.01 3.87 -15.52
N GLU A 258 5.29 4.20 -15.34
CA GLU A 258 6.41 3.50 -15.95
C GLU A 258 7.30 2.87 -14.88
N ALA A 259 7.97 1.76 -15.22
CA ALA A 259 8.85 1.07 -14.31
C ALA A 259 9.94 2.02 -13.77
N ASN A 260 10.09 2.05 -12.44
CA ASN A 260 11.09 2.86 -11.77
C ASN A 260 12.51 2.28 -12.01
N PRO A 261 13.41 2.99 -12.69
CA PRO A 261 14.75 2.50 -12.99
C PRO A 261 15.63 2.32 -11.75
N HIS A 262 15.26 2.99 -10.65
CA HIS A 262 15.97 2.98 -9.37
C HIS A 262 15.35 2.03 -8.34
N TYR A 263 14.29 1.30 -8.72
CA TYR A 263 13.69 0.32 -7.83
C TYR A 263 14.69 -0.79 -7.46
N TYR A 264 14.84 -1.08 -6.17
CA TYR A 264 15.86 -2.02 -5.67
C TYR A 264 15.65 -3.48 -6.15
N LYS A 265 14.38 -3.84 -6.53
CA LYS A 265 14.00 -5.12 -7.14
C LYS A 265 13.56 -4.94 -8.61
N LYS A 266 14.21 -4.07 -9.37
CA LYS A 266 13.81 -3.69 -10.75
C LYS A 266 13.75 -4.88 -11.72
N ASP A 267 14.50 -5.95 -11.46
CA ASP A 267 14.53 -7.14 -12.31
C ASP A 267 13.26 -8.00 -12.15
N ASP A 268 12.51 -7.80 -11.06
CA ASP A 268 11.21 -8.45 -10.81
C ASP A 268 10.07 -7.72 -11.55
N VAL A 269 10.27 -6.47 -11.97
CA VAL A 269 9.26 -5.68 -12.69
C VAL A 269 9.19 -6.12 -14.16
N LYS A 270 8.30 -7.03 -14.48
CA LYS A 270 8.14 -7.58 -15.84
C LYS A 270 7.31 -6.66 -16.74
N VAL A 271 6.24 -6.07 -16.22
CA VAL A 271 5.42 -5.08 -16.95
C VAL A 271 6.10 -3.71 -16.83
N LYS A 272 6.47 -3.11 -17.97
CA LYS A 272 7.21 -1.84 -17.96
C LYS A 272 6.32 -0.60 -17.92
N LYS A 273 5.06 -0.72 -18.33
CA LYS A 273 4.09 0.38 -18.36
C LYS A 273 2.71 -0.10 -17.91
N ILE A 274 2.06 0.69 -17.05
CA ILE A 274 0.68 0.48 -16.62
C ILE A 274 -0.10 1.76 -16.88
N GLU A 275 -1.20 1.67 -17.62
CA GLU A 275 -2.16 2.76 -17.76
C GLU A 275 -3.34 2.49 -16.84
N PHE A 276 -3.45 3.25 -15.77
CA PHE A 276 -4.62 3.27 -14.89
C PHE A 276 -5.65 4.22 -15.46
N LYS A 277 -6.88 3.75 -15.64
CA LYS A 277 -7.97 4.55 -16.17
C LYS A 277 -9.23 4.39 -15.35
N VAL A 278 -9.82 5.50 -14.93
CA VAL A 278 -11.13 5.48 -14.25
C VAL A 278 -12.21 5.10 -15.26
N VAL A 279 -13.00 4.09 -14.89
CA VAL A 279 -14.13 3.58 -15.67
C VAL A 279 -15.39 3.68 -14.81
N SER A 280 -16.39 4.39 -15.27
CA SER A 280 -17.65 4.44 -14.53
C SER A 280 -18.35 3.06 -14.54
N PRO A 281 -19.11 2.72 -13.48
CA PRO A 281 -19.84 1.46 -13.41
C PRO A 281 -20.75 1.22 -14.63
N ALA A 282 -21.34 2.29 -15.19
CA ALA A 282 -22.19 2.21 -16.37
C ALA A 282 -21.42 1.82 -17.64
N GLN A 283 -20.13 2.13 -17.73
CA GLN A 283 -19.28 1.84 -18.90
C GLN A 283 -18.53 0.50 -18.79
N ALA A 284 -18.51 -0.12 -17.61
CA ALA A 284 -17.69 -1.30 -17.33
C ALA A 284 -17.90 -2.43 -18.35
N SER A 285 -19.14 -2.77 -18.65
CA SER A 285 -19.45 -3.86 -19.58
C SER A 285 -19.05 -3.58 -21.06
N SER A 286 -18.96 -2.32 -21.46
CA SER A 286 -18.50 -1.94 -22.80
C SER A 286 -16.98 -1.92 -22.92
N VAL A 287 -16.27 -1.54 -21.85
CA VAL A 287 -14.80 -1.49 -21.82
C VAL A 287 -14.18 -2.89 -21.81
N ILE A 288 -14.83 -3.86 -21.13
CA ILE A 288 -14.34 -5.26 -21.06
C ILE A 288 -14.49 -5.98 -22.41
N LYS A 289 -15.40 -5.54 -23.28
CA LYS A 289 -15.69 -6.19 -24.57
C LYS A 289 -14.77 -5.76 -25.72
N ASN A 290 -13.99 -4.70 -25.53
CA ASN A 290 -13.04 -4.13 -26.49
C ASN A 290 -11.60 -4.28 -26.02
#